data_0948e42e55f34a54bee6b74f45609ae9
#
_entry.id   0948e42e55f34a54bee6b74f45609ae9
#
_cell.length_a   1.000
_cell.length_b   1.000
_cell.length_c   1.000
_cell.angle_alpha   90.00
_cell.angle_beta   90.00
_cell.angle_gamma   90.00
#
_symmetry.space_group_name_H-M   'P 1'
#
loop_
_entity.id
_entity.type
_entity.pdbx_description
1 polymer ?
#
loop_
_entity_poly.entity_id
_entity_poly.type
_entity_poly.pdbx_seq_one_letter_code
_entity_poly.pdbx_strand_id
1 'polypeptide(L)'
;MSDVQRNLLLLENVQKGEEGALEELMQENIGLVKSIALRYKGRGTDYEDLVQIGCIGMIKAARSFDFTYKTTFSTYAVPLIAGEIRRYLRDDGPIKVSRTLRKLGAEAMREQERIRKEEGREPRISELAKCCAVGEEELVQALEAVYPVHSLYEAAGKGEDGRLLDLLPEEDEQLEKITDRL
;
A
#
# COMPACT_ATOMS: atom_id res chain seq x y z
N MET A 1 16.72 -2.84 -35.04
CA MET A 1 15.33 -3.08 -34.63
C MET A 1 15.00 -2.10 -33.54
N SER A 2 13.88 -1.40 -33.60
CA SER A 2 13.52 -0.49 -32.49
C SER A 2 13.08 -1.29 -31.26
N ASP A 3 13.25 -0.74 -30.04
CA ASP A 3 12.83 -1.41 -28.79
C ASP A 3 11.35 -1.83 -28.81
N VAL A 4 10.51 -1.04 -29.50
CA VAL A 4 9.08 -1.34 -29.68
C VAL A 4 8.88 -2.60 -30.52
N GLN A 5 9.61 -2.75 -31.62
CA GLN A 5 9.49 -3.93 -32.49
C GLN A 5 10.01 -5.19 -31.79
N ARG A 6 11.08 -5.06 -31.03
CA ARG A 6 11.63 -6.17 -30.24
C ARG A 6 10.68 -6.65 -29.18
N ASN A 7 10.09 -5.71 -28.41
CA ASN A 7 9.06 -6.04 -27.44
C ASN A 7 7.85 -6.76 -28.05
N LEU A 8 7.39 -6.34 -29.23
CA LEU A 8 6.26 -7.00 -29.90
C LEU A 8 6.60 -8.44 -30.28
N LEU A 9 7.80 -8.69 -30.83
CA LEU A 9 8.25 -10.04 -31.19
C LEU A 9 8.33 -10.93 -29.91
N LEU A 10 8.92 -10.42 -28.85
CA LEU A 10 9.02 -11.16 -27.59
C LEU A 10 7.63 -11.46 -27.00
N LEU A 11 6.70 -10.53 -27.08
CA LEU A 11 5.31 -10.74 -26.64
C LEU A 11 4.59 -11.83 -27.45
N GLU A 12 4.77 -11.87 -28.75
CA GLU A 12 4.23 -12.94 -29.58
C GLU A 12 4.79 -14.31 -29.17
N ASN A 13 6.10 -14.39 -28.90
CA ASN A 13 6.77 -15.61 -28.48
C ASN A 13 6.30 -16.04 -27.08
N VAL A 14 6.13 -15.10 -26.16
CA VAL A 14 5.54 -15.36 -24.82
C VAL A 14 4.14 -15.95 -24.92
N GLN A 15 3.29 -15.40 -25.80
CA GLN A 15 1.91 -15.91 -25.97
C GLN A 15 1.85 -17.26 -26.68
N LYS A 16 2.86 -17.57 -27.53
CA LYS A 16 3.02 -18.91 -28.11
C LYS A 16 3.60 -19.94 -27.13
N GLY A 17 4.09 -19.49 -25.96
CA GLY A 17 4.69 -20.37 -24.96
C GLY A 17 6.13 -20.74 -25.26
N GLU A 18 6.86 -19.93 -26.04
CA GLU A 18 8.27 -20.17 -26.32
C GLU A 18 9.12 -20.01 -25.07
N GLU A 19 9.97 -20.99 -24.81
CA GLU A 19 10.84 -21.04 -23.65
C GLU A 19 11.86 -19.90 -23.70
N GLY A 20 12.07 -19.20 -22.56
CA GLY A 20 13.00 -18.07 -22.46
C GLY A 20 12.48 -16.73 -22.94
N ALA A 21 11.42 -16.67 -23.79
CA ALA A 21 10.90 -15.42 -24.31
C ALA A 21 10.39 -14.46 -23.21
N LEU A 22 9.76 -15.03 -22.17
CA LEU A 22 9.27 -14.25 -21.02
C LEU A 22 10.44 -13.66 -20.23
N GLU A 23 11.48 -14.45 -20.03
CA GLU A 23 12.67 -14.03 -19.27
C GLU A 23 13.40 -12.88 -20.00
N GLU A 24 13.57 -12.99 -21.31
CA GLU A 24 14.17 -11.94 -22.13
C GLU A 24 13.32 -10.66 -22.11
N LEU A 25 11.99 -10.78 -22.25
CA LEU A 25 11.08 -9.63 -22.14
C LEU A 25 11.19 -8.94 -20.77
N MET A 26 11.29 -9.73 -19.71
CA MET A 26 11.44 -9.22 -18.34
C MET A 26 12.75 -8.48 -18.16
N GLN A 27 13.87 -9.03 -18.64
CA GLN A 27 15.18 -8.40 -18.55
C GLN A 27 15.24 -7.06 -19.28
N GLU A 28 14.65 -6.98 -20.47
CA GLU A 28 14.63 -5.75 -21.26
C GLU A 28 13.76 -4.65 -20.62
N ASN A 29 12.70 -5.05 -19.93
CA ASN A 29 11.74 -4.10 -19.38
C ASN A 29 11.84 -3.93 -17.83
N ILE A 30 12.84 -4.52 -17.18
CA ILE A 30 13.00 -4.42 -15.74
C ILE A 30 13.15 -2.97 -15.24
N GLY A 31 13.76 -2.11 -16.07
CA GLY A 31 13.90 -0.67 -15.79
C GLY A 31 12.55 0.03 -15.61
N LEU A 32 11.53 -0.38 -16.40
CA LEU A 32 10.17 0.14 -16.27
C LEU A 32 9.57 -0.25 -14.92
N VAL A 33 9.71 -1.52 -14.51
CA VAL A 33 9.22 -1.99 -13.20
C VAL A 33 9.90 -1.22 -12.07
N LYS A 34 11.23 -1.11 -12.10
CA LYS A 34 12.02 -0.39 -11.10
C LYS A 34 11.59 1.07 -10.96
N SER A 35 11.33 1.76 -12.08
CA SER A 35 10.89 3.15 -12.08
C SER A 35 9.51 3.34 -11.45
N ILE A 36 8.60 2.35 -11.63
CA ILE A 36 7.27 2.37 -11.03
C ILE A 36 7.36 2.04 -9.55
N ALA A 37 8.10 0.98 -9.16
CA ALA A 37 8.29 0.57 -7.78
C ALA A 37 8.89 1.70 -6.91
N LEU A 38 9.79 2.51 -7.47
CA LEU A 38 10.40 3.64 -6.78
C LEU A 38 9.37 4.65 -6.24
N ARG A 39 8.22 4.83 -6.91
CA ARG A 39 7.14 5.73 -6.47
C ARG A 39 6.42 5.24 -5.22
N TYR A 40 6.60 3.97 -4.86
CA TYR A 40 5.96 3.33 -3.72
C TYR A 40 6.94 3.05 -2.57
N LYS A 41 8.22 3.43 -2.71
CA LYS A 41 9.23 3.29 -1.66
C LYS A 41 8.83 4.04 -0.38
N GLY A 42 9.16 3.48 0.78
CA GLY A 42 8.88 4.10 2.09
C GLY A 42 7.44 3.88 2.61
N ARG A 43 6.72 2.89 2.06
CA ARG A 43 5.35 2.54 2.48
C ARG A 43 5.28 1.26 3.32
N GLY A 44 6.36 0.94 4.06
CA GLY A 44 6.39 -0.22 4.95
C GLY A 44 6.80 -1.53 4.28
N THR A 45 7.21 -1.50 3.01
CA THR A 45 7.68 -2.66 2.25
C THR A 45 9.02 -2.33 1.61
N ASP A 46 9.92 -3.31 1.58
CA ASP A 46 11.23 -3.16 0.97
C ASP A 46 11.12 -2.93 -0.54
N TYR A 47 12.05 -2.12 -1.06
CA TYR A 47 12.05 -1.76 -2.48
C TYR A 47 12.16 -2.98 -3.40
N GLU A 48 12.95 -3.97 -3.02
CA GLU A 48 13.17 -5.19 -3.80
C GLU A 48 11.90 -6.03 -3.88
N ASP A 49 11.14 -6.12 -2.79
CA ASP A 49 9.83 -6.78 -2.78
C ASP A 49 8.84 -6.05 -3.71
N LEU A 50 8.81 -4.71 -3.67
CA LEU A 50 7.98 -3.93 -4.59
C LEU A 50 8.34 -4.17 -6.05
N VAL A 51 9.63 -4.36 -6.35
CA VAL A 51 10.09 -4.73 -7.71
C VAL A 51 9.59 -6.12 -8.08
N GLN A 52 9.69 -7.12 -7.19
CA GLN A 52 9.20 -8.48 -7.43
C GLN A 52 7.69 -8.48 -7.70
N ILE A 53 6.92 -7.78 -6.90
CA ILE A 53 5.47 -7.61 -7.10
C ILE A 53 5.18 -6.91 -8.44
N GLY A 54 5.96 -5.90 -8.77
CA GLY A 54 5.87 -5.22 -10.06
C GLY A 54 6.16 -6.16 -11.24
N CYS A 55 7.11 -7.09 -11.09
CA CYS A 55 7.38 -8.13 -12.08
C CYS A 55 6.17 -9.03 -12.31
N ILE A 56 5.43 -9.39 -11.25
CA ILE A 56 4.16 -10.15 -11.41
C ILE A 56 3.17 -9.37 -12.28
N GLY A 57 3.05 -8.05 -12.04
CA GLY A 57 2.21 -7.17 -12.87
C GLY A 57 2.63 -7.14 -14.33
N MET A 58 3.94 -7.12 -14.61
CA MET A 58 4.49 -7.15 -15.97
C MET A 58 4.25 -8.49 -16.65
N ILE A 59 4.40 -9.62 -15.94
CA ILE A 59 4.08 -10.96 -16.45
C ILE A 59 2.60 -11.04 -16.85
N LYS A 60 1.70 -10.53 -16.01
CA LYS A 60 0.27 -10.47 -16.34
C LYS A 60 0.03 -9.64 -17.60
N ALA A 61 0.70 -8.50 -17.71
CA ALA A 61 0.61 -7.63 -18.88
C ALA A 61 1.08 -8.36 -20.15
N ALA A 62 2.21 -9.07 -20.09
CA ALA A 62 2.74 -9.80 -21.24
C ALA A 62 1.78 -10.90 -21.73
N ARG A 63 1.15 -11.62 -20.80
CA ARG A 63 0.20 -12.70 -21.13
C ARG A 63 -1.14 -12.21 -21.68
N SER A 64 -1.58 -11.01 -21.26
CA SER A 64 -2.89 -10.45 -21.62
C SER A 64 -2.80 -9.30 -22.62
N PHE A 65 -1.61 -9.04 -23.19
CA PHE A 65 -1.44 -8.00 -24.20
C PHE A 65 -2.19 -8.35 -25.49
N ASP A 66 -3.01 -7.42 -25.95
CA ASP A 66 -3.77 -7.58 -27.18
C ASP A 66 -3.17 -6.70 -28.29
N PHE A 67 -2.67 -7.36 -29.31
CA PHE A 67 -2.01 -6.72 -30.48
C PHE A 67 -2.98 -5.92 -31.36
N THR A 68 -4.30 -6.07 -31.17
CA THR A 68 -5.31 -5.32 -31.92
C THR A 68 -5.34 -3.85 -31.52
N TYR A 69 -4.96 -3.55 -30.27
CA TYR A 69 -4.87 -2.16 -29.79
C TYR A 69 -3.57 -1.51 -30.27
N LYS A 70 -3.67 -0.33 -30.85
CA LYS A 70 -2.52 0.47 -31.33
C LYS A 70 -1.78 1.16 -30.17
N THR A 71 -1.44 0.40 -29.12
CA THR A 71 -0.71 0.91 -27.94
C THR A 71 0.62 0.23 -27.80
N THR A 72 1.61 0.90 -27.20
CA THR A 72 2.88 0.25 -26.86
C THR A 72 2.73 -0.64 -25.65
N PHE A 73 3.54 -1.68 -25.55
CA PHE A 73 3.54 -2.58 -24.39
C PHE A 73 3.76 -1.83 -23.08
N SER A 74 4.69 -0.88 -23.06
CA SER A 74 4.95 -0.06 -21.85
C SER A 74 3.72 0.70 -21.38
N THR A 75 2.95 1.29 -22.30
CA THR A 75 1.71 2.00 -21.97
C THR A 75 0.66 1.05 -21.34
N TYR A 76 0.57 -0.16 -21.85
CA TYR A 76 -0.33 -1.19 -21.31
C TYR A 76 0.16 -1.76 -19.98
N ALA A 77 1.46 -2.01 -19.84
CA ALA A 77 2.05 -2.63 -18.66
C ALA A 77 2.05 -1.70 -17.41
N VAL A 78 2.27 -0.39 -17.58
CA VAL A 78 2.34 0.57 -16.46
C VAL A 78 1.15 0.48 -15.49
N PRO A 79 -0.11 0.56 -15.92
CA PRO A 79 -1.25 0.45 -15.00
C PRO A 79 -1.36 -0.92 -14.32
N LEU A 80 -0.97 -2.01 -14.98
CA LEU A 80 -0.99 -3.36 -14.40
C LEU A 80 0.10 -3.52 -13.33
N ILE A 81 1.33 -3.08 -13.60
CA ILE A 81 2.44 -3.07 -12.64
C ILE A 81 2.05 -2.26 -11.41
N ALA A 82 1.61 -1.02 -11.60
CA ALA A 82 1.17 -0.16 -10.51
C ALA A 82 -0.06 -0.72 -9.77
N GLY A 83 -0.93 -1.44 -10.47
CA GLY A 83 -2.09 -2.11 -9.92
C GLY A 83 -1.73 -3.24 -8.96
N GLU A 84 -0.78 -4.10 -9.33
CA GLU A 84 -0.30 -5.19 -8.47
C GLU A 84 0.43 -4.66 -7.24
N ILE A 85 1.30 -3.66 -7.39
CA ILE A 85 1.98 -3.03 -6.25
C ILE A 85 0.96 -2.42 -5.28
N ARG A 86 -0.03 -1.66 -5.78
CA ARG A 86 -1.08 -1.08 -4.93
C ARG A 86 -1.94 -2.14 -4.25
N ARG A 87 -2.22 -3.24 -4.95
CA ARG A 87 -2.97 -4.36 -4.38
C ARG A 87 -2.19 -5.00 -3.25
N TYR A 88 -0.91 -5.31 -3.46
CA TYR A 88 -0.03 -5.86 -2.44
C TYR A 88 0.02 -4.95 -1.20
N LEU A 89 0.40 -3.67 -1.36
CA LEU A 89 0.47 -2.70 -0.25
C LEU A 89 -0.85 -2.54 0.51
N ARG A 90 -1.99 -2.79 -0.14
CA ARG A 90 -3.28 -2.77 0.52
C ARG A 90 -3.54 -4.04 1.33
N ASP A 91 -3.14 -5.19 0.82
CA ASP A 91 -3.53 -6.50 1.34
C ASP A 91 -2.49 -7.08 2.33
N ASP A 92 -1.25 -6.56 2.33
CA ASP A 92 -0.10 -7.03 3.11
C ASP A 92 0.11 -6.30 4.45
N GLY A 93 -0.83 -5.50 4.90
CA GLY A 93 -0.74 -4.85 6.21
C GLY A 93 -0.85 -5.86 7.37
N PRO A 94 -0.16 -5.63 8.52
CA PRO A 94 -0.22 -6.51 9.70
C PRO A 94 -1.65 -6.65 10.25
N ILE A 95 -2.50 -5.66 10.01
CA ILE A 95 -3.92 -5.69 10.37
C ILE A 95 -4.78 -5.62 9.12
N LYS A 96 -5.71 -6.58 9.01
CA LYS A 96 -6.66 -6.64 7.89
C LYS A 96 -7.79 -5.65 8.10
N VAL A 97 -7.79 -4.55 7.36
CA VAL A 97 -8.84 -3.52 7.41
C VAL A 97 -9.79 -3.68 6.23
N SER A 98 -11.11 -3.58 6.47
CA SER A 98 -12.11 -3.64 5.42
C SER A 98 -11.92 -2.52 4.39
N ARG A 99 -12.33 -2.76 3.13
CA ARG A 99 -12.21 -1.76 2.05
C ARG A 99 -13.02 -0.50 2.32
N THR A 100 -14.20 -0.65 2.91
CA THR A 100 -15.09 0.45 3.28
C THR A 100 -14.46 1.33 4.33
N LEU A 101 -13.96 0.73 5.41
CA LEU A 101 -13.33 1.45 6.51
C LEU A 101 -12.06 2.19 6.06
N ARG A 102 -11.21 1.53 5.25
CA ARG A 102 -10.00 2.16 4.68
C ARG A 102 -10.34 3.31 3.72
N LYS A 103 -11.41 3.17 2.91
CA LYS A 103 -11.87 4.24 2.04
C LYS A 103 -12.34 5.44 2.85
N LEU A 104 -13.15 5.21 3.87
CA LEU A 104 -13.66 6.23 4.77
C LEU A 104 -12.52 6.96 5.51
N GLY A 105 -11.56 6.23 6.07
CA GLY A 105 -10.40 6.82 6.73
C GLY A 105 -9.55 7.68 5.78
N ALA A 106 -9.32 7.22 4.54
CA ALA A 106 -8.60 8.00 3.55
C ALA A 106 -9.38 9.25 3.08
N GLU A 107 -10.70 9.22 3.09
CA GLU A 107 -11.57 10.36 2.80
C GLU A 107 -11.51 11.37 3.96
N ALA A 108 -11.63 10.89 5.18
CA ALA A 108 -11.52 11.72 6.39
C ALA A 108 -10.16 12.43 6.49
N MET A 109 -9.05 11.74 6.21
CA MET A 109 -7.73 12.36 6.20
C MET A 109 -7.58 13.44 5.13
N ARG A 110 -8.21 13.26 3.95
CA ARG A 110 -8.21 14.30 2.90
C ARG A 110 -8.99 15.52 3.31
N GLU A 111 -10.16 15.34 3.94
CA GLU A 111 -10.98 16.44 4.44
C GLU A 111 -10.29 17.18 5.60
N GLN A 112 -9.63 16.44 6.50
CA GLN A 112 -8.81 17.03 7.56
C GLN A 112 -7.70 17.92 6.99
N GLU A 113 -6.96 17.40 6.02
CA GLU A 113 -5.88 18.17 5.37
C GLU A 113 -6.41 19.38 4.58
N ARG A 114 -7.60 19.28 3.97
CA ARG A 114 -8.26 20.38 3.30
C ARG A 114 -8.60 21.50 4.29
N ILE A 115 -9.29 21.18 5.39
CA ILE A 115 -9.68 22.16 6.43
C ILE A 115 -8.43 22.79 7.05
N ARG A 116 -7.39 21.98 7.32
CA ARG A 116 -6.13 22.48 7.85
C ARG A 116 -5.46 23.51 6.93
N LYS A 117 -5.51 23.27 5.61
CA LYS A 117 -4.93 24.21 4.63
C LYS A 117 -5.77 25.46 4.42
N GLU A 118 -7.10 25.31 4.41
CA GLU A 118 -8.02 26.42 4.13
C GLU A 118 -8.24 27.32 5.37
N GLU A 119 -8.38 26.71 6.55
CA GLU A 119 -8.76 27.41 7.79
C GLU A 119 -7.60 27.54 8.81
N GLY A 120 -6.48 26.88 8.58
CA GLY A 120 -5.30 26.93 9.46
C GLY A 120 -5.50 26.27 10.83
N ARG A 121 -6.56 25.46 10.99
CA ARG A 121 -6.91 24.77 12.26
C ARG A 121 -7.15 23.28 12.05
N GLU A 122 -7.06 22.51 13.12
CA GLU A 122 -7.50 21.12 13.11
C GLU A 122 -9.03 21.04 13.22
N PRO A 123 -9.72 20.26 12.37
CA PRO A 123 -11.16 20.05 12.48
C PRO A 123 -11.51 19.14 13.66
N ARG A 124 -12.72 19.33 14.21
CA ARG A 124 -13.27 18.43 15.22
C ARG A 124 -13.79 17.14 14.55
N ILE A 125 -13.82 16.05 15.32
CA ILE A 125 -14.37 14.77 14.85
C ILE A 125 -15.80 14.93 14.33
N SER A 126 -16.64 15.71 15.04
CA SER A 126 -18.02 15.99 14.64
C SER A 126 -18.15 16.75 13.30
N GLU A 127 -17.17 17.59 12.97
CA GLU A 127 -17.11 18.29 11.68
C GLU A 127 -16.73 17.32 10.54
N LEU A 128 -15.70 16.51 10.77
CA LEU A 128 -15.28 15.49 9.80
C LEU A 128 -16.37 14.45 9.56
N ALA A 129 -17.07 14.01 10.60
CA ALA A 129 -18.18 13.06 10.50
C ALA A 129 -19.30 13.61 9.59
N LYS A 130 -19.63 14.88 9.73
CA LYS A 130 -20.59 15.55 8.85
C LYS A 130 -20.10 15.67 7.41
N CYS A 131 -18.80 15.98 7.19
CA CYS A 131 -18.22 16.05 5.85
C CYS A 131 -18.24 14.68 5.16
N CYS A 132 -17.98 13.61 5.90
CA CYS A 132 -17.99 12.24 5.38
C CYS A 132 -19.38 11.59 5.40
N ALA A 133 -20.40 12.27 5.93
CA ALA A 133 -21.78 11.77 6.06
C ALA A 133 -21.90 10.44 6.83
N VAL A 134 -21.13 10.28 7.92
CA VAL A 134 -21.10 9.09 8.79
C VAL A 134 -21.24 9.47 10.27
N GLY A 135 -21.45 8.48 11.13
CA GLY A 135 -21.41 8.66 12.58
C GLY A 135 -19.99 8.93 13.11
N GLU A 136 -19.90 9.61 14.27
CA GLU A 136 -18.58 9.91 14.88
C GLU A 136 -17.83 8.64 15.26
N GLU A 137 -18.50 7.62 15.77
CA GLU A 137 -17.88 6.33 16.13
C GLU A 137 -17.29 5.61 14.89
N GLU A 138 -18.06 5.55 13.80
CA GLU A 138 -17.59 4.95 12.54
C GLU A 138 -16.40 5.71 11.97
N LEU A 139 -16.41 7.04 12.07
CA LEU A 139 -15.29 7.87 11.64
C LEU A 139 -14.03 7.60 12.48
N VAL A 140 -14.15 7.52 13.80
CA VAL A 140 -13.03 7.23 14.71
C VAL A 140 -12.42 5.86 14.36
N GLN A 141 -13.24 4.83 14.24
CA GLN A 141 -12.79 3.49 13.82
C GLN A 141 -12.06 3.53 12.44
N ALA A 142 -12.57 4.33 11.50
CA ALA A 142 -11.94 4.45 10.20
C ALA A 142 -10.60 5.19 10.25
N LEU A 143 -10.48 6.22 11.08
CA LEU A 143 -9.21 6.93 11.31
C LEU A 143 -8.18 6.02 11.99
N GLU A 144 -8.56 5.32 13.06
CA GLU A 144 -7.68 4.36 13.75
C GLU A 144 -7.19 3.26 12.81
N ALA A 145 -8.07 2.75 11.95
CA ALA A 145 -7.75 1.69 11.00
C ALA A 145 -6.72 2.08 9.90
N VAL A 146 -6.54 3.37 9.62
CA VAL A 146 -5.56 3.86 8.63
C VAL A 146 -4.27 4.37 9.26
N TYR A 147 -4.20 4.49 10.58
CA TYR A 147 -2.95 4.83 11.27
C TYR A 147 -1.91 3.72 11.09
N PRO A 148 -0.63 4.08 10.90
CA PRO A 148 0.44 3.09 10.82
C PRO A 148 0.58 2.35 12.15
N VAL A 149 0.85 1.04 12.06
CA VAL A 149 1.17 0.22 13.22
C VAL A 149 2.62 0.52 13.64
N HIS A 150 2.82 0.81 14.91
CA HIS A 150 4.14 1.05 15.48
C HIS A 150 4.73 -0.25 16.07
N SER A 151 6.04 -0.38 16.01
CA SER A 151 6.72 -1.48 16.68
C SER A 151 6.77 -1.21 18.19
N LEU A 152 6.43 -2.22 19.00
CA LEU A 152 6.60 -2.14 20.46
C LEU A 152 8.07 -1.93 20.89
N TYR A 153 9.01 -2.30 20.01
CA TYR A 153 10.45 -2.11 20.25
C TYR A 153 10.99 -0.77 19.74
N GLU A 154 10.13 0.08 19.19
CA GLU A 154 10.48 1.45 18.80
C GLU A 154 10.76 2.29 20.04
N ALA A 155 11.70 3.25 19.93
CA ALA A 155 12.02 4.18 21.03
C ALA A 155 10.80 5.01 21.43
N ALA A 156 10.53 5.12 22.72
CA ALA A 156 9.35 5.80 23.26
C ALA A 156 9.35 7.33 23.06
N GLY A 157 10.50 7.93 22.70
CA GLY A 157 10.60 9.36 22.43
C GLY A 157 12.03 9.81 22.09
N LYS A 158 12.18 11.09 21.70
CA LYS A 158 13.49 11.70 21.47
C LYS A 158 14.22 11.89 22.79
N GLY A 159 15.12 10.97 23.14
CA GLY A 159 16.02 11.10 24.29
C GLY A 159 15.70 10.22 25.50
N GLU A 160 14.74 9.33 25.42
CA GLU A 160 14.47 8.31 26.43
C GLU A 160 15.03 6.96 25.98
N ASP A 161 15.81 6.30 26.84
CA ASP A 161 16.37 4.95 26.62
C ASP A 161 15.30 3.83 26.69
N GLY A 162 14.01 4.19 26.73
CA GLY A 162 12.86 3.26 26.86
C GLY A 162 12.24 2.90 25.51
N ARG A 163 11.68 1.70 25.42
CA ARG A 163 10.88 1.21 24.30
C ARG A 163 9.41 1.48 24.57
N LEU A 164 8.58 1.56 23.52
CA LEU A 164 7.11 1.66 23.69
C LEU A 164 6.56 0.51 24.54
N LEU A 165 7.17 -0.67 24.46
CA LEU A 165 6.83 -1.83 25.29
C LEU A 165 6.94 -1.51 26.80
N ASP A 166 7.95 -0.75 27.22
CA ASP A 166 8.23 -0.44 28.63
C ASP A 166 7.21 0.60 29.22
N LEU A 167 6.45 1.27 28.35
CA LEU A 167 5.39 2.22 28.73
C LEU A 167 4.01 1.56 28.85
N LEU A 168 3.85 0.32 28.40
CA LEU A 168 2.58 -0.38 28.52
C LEU A 168 2.37 -0.80 29.97
N PRO A 169 1.20 -0.49 30.60
CA PRO A 169 0.89 -0.98 31.92
C PRO A 169 0.80 -2.50 31.90
N GLU A 170 1.45 -3.12 32.85
CA GLU A 170 1.29 -4.56 33.12
C GLU A 170 -0.10 -4.74 33.78
N GLU A 171 -1.02 -5.42 33.12
CA GLU A 171 -2.28 -5.84 33.73
C GLU A 171 -1.95 -6.93 34.75
N ASP A 172 -1.81 -6.54 36.00
CA ASP A 172 -1.58 -7.47 37.10
C ASP A 172 -2.91 -8.13 37.48
N GLU A 173 -3.32 -9.15 36.70
CA GLU A 173 -4.50 -9.99 36.98
C GLU A 173 -4.49 -10.60 38.38
N GLN A 174 -3.34 -10.62 39.08
CA GLN A 174 -3.22 -11.12 40.41
C GLN A 174 -3.69 -10.11 41.45
N LEU A 175 -3.54 -8.81 41.21
CA LEU A 175 -4.06 -7.75 42.10
C LEU A 175 -5.58 -7.68 42.11
N GLU A 176 -6.25 -7.83 40.95
CA GLU A 176 -7.72 -7.89 40.91
C GLU A 176 -8.27 -9.12 41.67
N LYS A 177 -7.62 -10.31 41.53
CA LYS A 177 -8.03 -11.52 42.26
C LYS A 177 -7.81 -11.45 43.76
N ILE A 178 -6.94 -10.57 44.23
CA ILE A 178 -6.69 -10.34 45.68
C ILE A 178 -7.75 -9.35 46.25
N THR A 179 -8.11 -8.32 45.47
CA THR A 179 -9.11 -7.33 45.87
C THR A 179 -10.52 -7.92 45.95
N ASP A 180 -10.88 -8.87 45.09
CA ASP A 180 -12.17 -9.58 45.09
C ASP A 180 -12.31 -10.61 46.24
N ARG A 181 -11.24 -10.86 47.01
CA ARG A 181 -11.21 -11.83 48.13
C ARG A 181 -11.17 -11.18 49.52
N LEU A 182 -11.20 -9.85 49.60
CA LEU A 182 -11.28 -9.06 50.85
C LEU A 182 -12.68 -8.43 51.01
#